data_3cf8679d3fb946a1cbf0824a6039dcfc
#
_entry.id   3cf8679d3fb946a1cbf0824a6039dcfc
#
_cell.length_a   1.000
_cell.length_b   1.000
_cell.length_c   1.000
_cell.angle_alpha   90.00
_cell.angle_beta   90.00
_cell.angle_gamma   90.00
#
_symmetry.space_group_name_H-M   'P 1'
#
loop_
_entity.id
_entity.type
_entity.pdbx_description
1 polymer ?
#
loop_
_entity_poly.entity_id
_entity_poly.type
_entity_poly.pdbx_seq_one_letter_code
_entity_poly.pdbx_strand_id
1 'polypeptide(L)'
;KFEEEIISLENENILFESRTGGAEIKKILLKNFSNYDEEPLYLVDNNKSIFSYDIPIGRNSVINSADLNYTYQVIKPGSEIILSGIIDEQKSLDLTFKLDKDSSIVDFLIKLNDSNRSNNYESVELIWGRDSFRNSKSIDYENRYTALAYGFEEKKDSYLSVGGSTNKNINSVNWISFREHFFSSILILKNQVNDVFISSEDLAGNETLDNKFTKRFLANIPLNLNSDDSLGFSMYFGPTDYETLKVYNLNLENSVQIGWGIFGWLNRFIFFPLF
;
A
#
# COMPACT_ATOMS: atom_id res chain seq x y z
N LYS A 1 -26.73 17.44 1.47
CA LYS A 1 -25.32 17.86 1.51
C LYS A 1 -24.55 16.68 2.01
N PHE A 2 -23.58 16.16 1.25
CA PHE A 2 -22.68 15.09 1.70
C PHE A 2 -21.82 15.64 2.85
N GLU A 3 -21.76 14.91 3.96
CA GLU A 3 -20.89 15.20 5.09
C GLU A 3 -19.83 14.12 5.14
N GLU A 4 -18.56 14.51 5.05
CA GLU A 4 -17.44 13.58 5.08
C GLU A 4 -17.24 13.05 6.50
N GLU A 5 -17.11 11.74 6.62
CA GLU A 5 -16.84 11.04 7.87
C GLU A 5 -15.51 10.27 7.80
N ILE A 6 -14.87 10.07 8.93
CA ILE A 6 -13.71 9.19 9.08
C ILE A 6 -14.19 7.86 9.61
N ILE A 7 -13.82 6.79 8.94
CA ILE A 7 -14.04 5.39 9.34
C ILE A 7 -12.72 4.76 9.76
N SER A 8 -12.75 3.86 10.73
CA SER A 8 -11.54 3.24 11.25
C SER A 8 -11.65 1.74 11.45
N LEU A 9 -10.55 1.04 11.16
CA LEU A 9 -10.25 -0.31 11.62
C LEU A 9 -9.09 -0.23 12.60
N GLU A 10 -9.15 -1.00 13.67
CA GLU A 10 -8.16 -0.90 14.74
C GLU A 10 -7.99 -2.24 15.46
N ASN A 11 -6.72 -2.59 15.72
CA ASN A 11 -6.34 -3.69 16.61
C ASN A 11 -5.18 -3.27 17.52
N GLU A 12 -4.46 -4.23 18.12
CA GLU A 12 -3.32 -3.93 19.01
C GLU A 12 -2.11 -3.40 18.23
N ASN A 13 -1.97 -3.70 16.94
CA ASN A 13 -0.80 -3.36 16.13
C ASN A 13 -0.95 -2.05 15.36
N ILE A 14 -2.11 -1.85 14.72
CA ILE A 14 -2.34 -0.73 13.80
C ILE A 14 -3.69 -0.04 14.04
N LEU A 15 -3.72 1.26 13.72
CA LEU A 15 -4.93 2.02 13.44
C LEU A 15 -4.90 2.39 11.95
N PHE A 16 -5.94 1.98 11.23
CA PHE A 16 -6.20 2.31 9.83
C PHE A 16 -7.42 3.23 9.76
N GLU A 17 -7.27 4.42 9.16
CA GLU A 17 -8.38 5.35 8.94
C GLU A 17 -8.54 5.64 7.44
N SER A 18 -9.79 5.65 7.00
CA SER A 18 -10.20 6.10 5.67
C SER A 18 -11.32 7.11 5.80
N ARG A 19 -11.57 7.91 4.77
CA ARG A 19 -12.67 8.87 4.72
C ARG A 19 -13.75 8.43 3.75
N THR A 20 -14.99 8.87 3.98
CA THR A 20 -16.10 8.58 3.08
C THR A 20 -16.08 9.44 1.80
N GLY A 21 -15.36 10.55 1.80
CA GLY A 21 -15.04 11.29 0.58
C GLY A 21 -13.87 10.65 -0.15
N GLY A 22 -14.11 9.98 -1.28
CA GLY A 22 -13.06 9.36 -2.10
C GLY A 22 -12.54 8.02 -1.60
N ALA A 23 -12.93 7.56 -0.42
CA ALA A 23 -12.41 6.33 0.23
C ALA A 23 -10.89 6.29 0.36
N GLU A 24 -10.24 7.46 0.46
CA GLU A 24 -8.80 7.57 0.59
C GLU A 24 -8.30 7.14 1.97
N ILE A 25 -7.12 6.53 2.02
CA ILE A 25 -6.44 6.23 3.28
C ILE A 25 -5.93 7.55 3.88
N LYS A 26 -6.41 7.89 5.07
CA LYS A 26 -6.07 9.14 5.77
C LYS A 26 -4.99 8.95 6.82
N LYS A 27 -5.01 7.79 7.50
CA LYS A 27 -4.06 7.53 8.57
C LYS A 27 -3.70 6.05 8.65
N ILE A 28 -2.43 5.78 8.84
CA ILE A 28 -1.87 4.50 9.26
C ILE A 28 -0.92 4.76 10.42
N LEU A 29 -1.33 4.38 11.62
CA LEU A 29 -0.52 4.46 12.84
C LEU A 29 -0.04 3.07 13.24
N LEU A 30 1.25 2.91 13.49
CA LEU A 30 1.85 1.73 14.10
C LEU A 30 1.89 1.93 15.62
N LYS A 31 0.94 1.33 16.34
CA LYS A 31 0.64 1.64 17.75
C LYS A 31 1.78 1.31 18.73
N ASN A 32 2.65 0.37 18.40
CA ASN A 32 3.73 -0.11 19.27
C ASN A 32 5.09 0.54 18.97
N PHE A 33 5.09 1.61 18.15
CA PHE A 33 6.32 2.24 17.69
C PHE A 33 6.25 3.77 17.83
N SER A 34 7.41 4.36 18.01
CA SER A 34 7.61 5.81 18.03
C SER A 34 8.66 6.23 17.00
N ASN A 35 8.58 7.48 16.53
CA ASN A 35 9.62 8.10 15.72
C ASN A 35 10.81 8.51 16.60
N TYR A 36 11.83 9.16 16.00
CA TYR A 36 13.03 9.60 16.71
C TYR A 36 12.81 10.75 17.74
N ASP A 37 11.66 11.40 17.69
CA ASP A 37 11.24 12.45 18.65
C ASP A 37 10.33 11.88 19.75
N GLU A 38 10.21 10.55 19.85
CA GLU A 38 9.33 9.80 20.78
C GLU A 38 7.83 10.04 20.54
N GLU A 39 7.45 10.56 19.37
CA GLU A 39 6.06 10.73 18.96
C GLU A 39 5.51 9.45 18.29
N PRO A 40 4.17 9.29 18.22
CA PRO A 40 3.56 8.14 17.54
C PRO A 40 4.05 7.98 16.10
N LEU A 41 4.29 6.76 15.66
CA LEU A 41 4.81 6.47 14.34
C LEU A 41 3.71 6.29 13.31
N TYR A 42 3.66 7.21 12.37
CA TYR A 42 2.72 7.18 11.24
C TYR A 42 3.41 6.79 9.94
N LEU A 43 2.76 5.91 9.19
CA LEU A 43 3.10 5.65 7.79
C LEU A 43 2.30 6.56 6.85
N VAL A 44 1.07 6.89 7.24
CA VAL A 44 0.21 7.88 6.59
C VAL A 44 -0.39 8.76 7.68
N ASP A 45 -0.21 10.06 7.57
CA ASP A 45 -0.87 11.09 8.39
C ASP A 45 -0.72 12.46 7.73
N ASN A 46 -1.74 12.91 7.01
CA ASN A 46 -1.76 14.21 6.30
C ASN A 46 -0.53 14.44 5.37
N ASN A 47 0.27 13.41 5.10
CA ASN A 47 1.29 13.43 4.07
C ASN A 47 0.62 13.29 2.67
N LYS A 48 1.38 13.57 1.64
CA LYS A 48 0.89 13.39 0.28
C LYS A 48 0.70 11.91 -0.01
N SER A 49 -0.54 11.44 0.15
CA SER A 49 -0.95 10.05 -0.04
C SER A 49 -1.99 9.99 -1.15
N ILE A 50 -1.87 8.99 -2.01
CA ILE A 50 -2.82 8.67 -3.08
C ILE A 50 -3.17 7.20 -2.91
N PHE A 51 -4.47 6.90 -2.87
CA PHE A 51 -4.99 5.54 -2.90
C PHE A 51 -6.34 5.59 -3.58
N SER A 52 -6.38 5.25 -4.85
CA SER A 52 -7.59 5.35 -5.67
C SER A 52 -7.57 4.33 -6.79
N TYR A 53 -8.74 4.15 -7.41
CA TYR A 53 -8.93 3.23 -8.52
C TYR A 53 -9.47 3.98 -9.73
N ASP A 54 -8.82 3.82 -10.87
CA ASP A 54 -9.36 4.21 -12.17
C ASP A 54 -10.19 3.06 -12.72
N ILE A 55 -11.50 3.30 -12.88
CA ILE A 55 -12.50 2.31 -13.23
C ILE A 55 -13.03 2.65 -14.62
N PRO A 56 -12.82 1.79 -15.63
CA PRO A 56 -13.43 1.97 -16.96
C PRO A 56 -14.95 1.74 -16.85
N ILE A 57 -15.76 2.76 -17.15
CA ILE A 57 -17.23 2.70 -17.11
C ILE A 57 -17.88 2.66 -18.48
N GLY A 58 -17.08 2.61 -19.53
CA GLY A 58 -17.50 2.58 -20.94
C GLY A 58 -16.30 2.57 -21.88
N ARG A 59 -16.55 2.61 -23.18
CA ARG A 59 -15.47 2.48 -24.19
C ARG A 59 -14.37 3.54 -24.08
N ASN A 60 -14.71 4.76 -23.65
CA ASN A 60 -13.78 5.90 -23.55
C ASN A 60 -13.99 6.72 -22.26
N SER A 61 -14.59 6.13 -21.26
CA SER A 61 -14.89 6.81 -20.00
C SER A 61 -14.29 6.06 -18.83
N VAL A 62 -13.57 6.80 -18.00
CA VAL A 62 -12.98 6.32 -16.75
C VAL A 62 -13.48 7.21 -15.64
N ILE A 63 -13.80 6.63 -14.48
CA ILE A 63 -14.07 7.36 -13.25
C ILE A 63 -12.99 7.01 -12.23
N ASN A 64 -12.52 8.01 -11.51
CA ASN A 64 -11.62 7.77 -10.40
C ASN A 64 -12.44 7.60 -9.11
N SER A 65 -12.14 6.57 -8.32
CA SER A 65 -12.83 6.28 -7.06
C SER A 65 -12.74 7.42 -6.04
N ALA A 66 -11.69 8.26 -6.13
CA ALA A 66 -11.53 9.42 -5.27
C ALA A 66 -12.55 10.54 -5.55
N ASP A 67 -13.21 10.53 -6.71
CA ASP A 67 -14.27 11.49 -7.06
C ASP A 67 -15.64 11.08 -6.53
N LEU A 68 -15.77 9.88 -5.94
CA LEU A 68 -17.02 9.37 -5.40
C LEU A 68 -17.20 9.73 -3.93
N ASN A 69 -18.47 9.87 -3.54
CA ASN A 69 -18.88 9.94 -2.15
C ASN A 69 -19.44 8.58 -1.73
N TYR A 70 -19.04 8.11 -0.56
CA TYR A 70 -19.41 6.80 -0.07
C TYR A 70 -20.32 6.89 1.17
N THR A 71 -21.30 6.02 1.21
CA THR A 71 -21.94 5.59 2.45
C THR A 71 -21.16 4.41 3.01
N TYR A 72 -21.30 4.09 4.30
CA TYR A 72 -20.60 2.95 4.86
C TYR A 72 -21.49 2.09 5.76
N GLN A 73 -21.13 0.84 5.89
CA GLN A 73 -21.72 -0.11 6.80
C GLN A 73 -20.61 -0.80 7.61
N VAL A 74 -20.73 -0.74 8.92
CA VAL A 74 -19.86 -1.51 9.83
C VAL A 74 -20.40 -2.93 9.92
N ILE A 75 -19.65 -3.88 9.38
CA ILE A 75 -19.99 -5.32 9.44
C ILE A 75 -19.54 -5.89 10.79
N LYS A 76 -18.30 -5.56 11.19
CA LYS A 76 -17.74 -5.93 12.48
C LYS A 76 -16.96 -4.76 13.06
N PRO A 77 -17.37 -4.23 14.21
CA PRO A 77 -16.70 -3.07 14.82
C PRO A 77 -15.19 -3.24 14.94
N GLY A 78 -14.45 -2.22 14.47
CA GLY A 78 -12.99 -2.18 14.46
C GLY A 78 -12.29 -3.16 13.51
N SER A 79 -13.03 -4.03 12.81
CA SER A 79 -12.44 -5.13 12.04
C SER A 79 -12.90 -5.22 10.59
N GLU A 80 -14.15 -4.83 10.27
CA GLU A 80 -14.65 -4.95 8.89
C GLU A 80 -15.68 -3.88 8.58
N ILE A 81 -15.46 -3.15 7.48
CA ILE A 81 -16.31 -2.05 7.00
C ILE A 81 -16.47 -2.17 5.49
N ILE A 82 -17.67 -1.89 5.00
CA ILE A 82 -17.96 -1.74 3.57
C ILE A 82 -18.31 -0.29 3.31
N LEU A 83 -17.67 0.29 2.29
CA LEU A 83 -17.98 1.58 1.71
C LEU A 83 -18.68 1.37 0.37
N SER A 84 -19.81 2.02 0.14
CA SER A 84 -20.58 1.94 -1.11
C SER A 84 -20.70 3.29 -1.77
N GLY A 85 -20.11 3.45 -2.96
CA GLY A 85 -20.13 4.64 -3.79
C GLY A 85 -20.99 4.45 -5.03
N ILE A 86 -21.87 5.41 -5.32
CA ILE A 86 -22.72 5.39 -6.52
C ILE A 86 -21.96 6.02 -7.67
N ILE A 87 -21.82 5.27 -8.76
CA ILE A 87 -21.22 5.74 -10.02
C ILE A 87 -22.31 6.39 -10.89
N ASP A 88 -23.40 5.67 -11.14
CA ASP A 88 -24.58 6.15 -11.86
C ASP A 88 -25.85 5.39 -11.37
N GLU A 89 -26.98 5.57 -12.05
CA GLU A 89 -28.25 4.91 -11.68
C GLU A 89 -28.19 3.37 -11.71
N GLN A 90 -27.20 2.79 -12.39
CA GLN A 90 -27.10 1.34 -12.65
C GLN A 90 -25.82 0.73 -12.07
N LYS A 91 -24.85 1.58 -11.69
CA LYS A 91 -23.52 1.14 -11.28
C LYS A 91 -23.13 1.69 -9.91
N SER A 92 -22.54 0.83 -9.12
CA SER A 92 -21.91 1.21 -7.84
C SER A 92 -20.60 0.47 -7.62
N LEU A 93 -19.77 1.05 -6.75
CA LEU A 93 -18.51 0.49 -6.29
C LEU A 93 -18.61 0.19 -4.81
N ASP A 94 -18.38 -1.06 -4.42
CA ASP A 94 -18.24 -1.45 -3.03
C ASP A 94 -16.75 -1.72 -2.72
N LEU A 95 -16.27 -1.11 -1.64
CA LEU A 95 -14.92 -1.29 -1.11
C LEU A 95 -15.05 -1.88 0.29
N THR A 96 -14.56 -3.12 0.49
CA THR A 96 -14.50 -3.75 1.80
C THR A 96 -13.09 -3.68 2.34
N PHE A 97 -12.95 -3.18 3.56
CA PHE A 97 -11.71 -3.18 4.34
C PHE A 97 -11.87 -4.13 5.52
N LYS A 98 -10.90 -5.04 5.68
CA LYS A 98 -10.90 -5.99 6.78
C LYS A 98 -9.54 -6.05 7.46
N LEU A 99 -9.55 -6.02 8.79
CA LEU A 99 -8.38 -6.13 9.66
C LEU A 99 -8.65 -7.19 10.73
N ASP A 100 -7.88 -8.27 10.72
CA ASP A 100 -7.97 -9.30 11.74
C ASP A 100 -7.29 -8.86 13.05
N LYS A 101 -7.71 -9.46 14.18
CA LYS A 101 -7.35 -9.02 15.54
C LYS A 101 -5.84 -8.89 15.79
N ASP A 102 -5.05 -9.86 15.34
CA ASP A 102 -3.62 -9.94 15.62
C ASP A 102 -2.75 -9.70 14.37
N SER A 103 -3.33 -9.13 13.32
CA SER A 103 -2.69 -8.92 12.02
C SER A 103 -2.14 -7.51 11.88
N SER A 104 -1.05 -7.38 11.11
CA SER A 104 -0.60 -6.11 10.51
C SER A 104 -0.97 -6.01 9.03
N ILE A 105 -1.92 -6.85 8.57
CA ILE A 105 -2.43 -6.88 7.21
C ILE A 105 -3.87 -6.40 7.19
N VAL A 106 -4.15 -5.45 6.31
CA VAL A 106 -5.52 -5.04 5.92
C VAL A 106 -5.83 -5.68 4.58
N ASP A 107 -6.92 -6.43 4.51
CA ASP A 107 -7.45 -6.98 3.27
C ASP A 107 -8.40 -6.00 2.61
N PHE A 108 -8.28 -5.89 1.30
CA PHE A 108 -9.09 -5.05 0.43
C PHE A 108 -9.85 -5.94 -0.55
N LEU A 109 -11.17 -5.74 -0.62
CA LEU A 109 -12.02 -6.32 -1.65
C LEU A 109 -12.75 -5.20 -2.35
N ILE A 110 -12.67 -5.19 -3.67
CA ILE A 110 -13.36 -4.26 -4.56
C ILE A 110 -14.40 -5.03 -5.32
N LYS A 111 -15.60 -4.51 -5.43
CA LYS A 111 -16.68 -5.08 -6.22
C LYS A 111 -17.39 -4.01 -7.02
N LEU A 112 -17.42 -4.20 -8.33
CA LEU A 112 -18.21 -3.40 -9.24
C LEU A 112 -19.59 -4.04 -9.38
N ASN A 113 -20.63 -3.29 -9.08
CA ASN A 113 -22.01 -3.73 -9.29
C ASN A 113 -22.55 -3.00 -10.52
N ASP A 114 -22.98 -3.76 -11.54
CA ASP A 114 -23.63 -3.24 -12.75
C ASP A 114 -24.94 -4.01 -12.99
N SER A 115 -26.08 -3.37 -12.75
CA SER A 115 -27.40 -4.00 -12.87
C SER A 115 -27.74 -4.46 -14.30
N ASN A 116 -27.13 -3.86 -15.30
CA ASN A 116 -27.35 -4.19 -16.70
C ASN A 116 -26.35 -5.19 -17.27
N ARG A 117 -25.24 -5.49 -16.55
CA ARG A 117 -24.10 -6.26 -17.05
C ARG A 117 -23.67 -5.88 -18.47
N SER A 118 -23.79 -4.57 -18.78
CA SER A 118 -23.59 -4.06 -20.13
C SER A 118 -22.12 -3.94 -20.53
N ASN A 119 -21.23 -4.02 -19.56
CA ASN A 119 -19.79 -3.93 -19.76
C ASN A 119 -19.10 -5.16 -19.15
N ASN A 120 -18.24 -5.82 -19.92
CA ASN A 120 -17.26 -6.73 -19.38
C ASN A 120 -16.10 -5.85 -18.86
N TYR A 121 -16.06 -5.61 -17.57
CA TYR A 121 -14.91 -4.98 -16.94
C TYR A 121 -13.78 -6.00 -16.90
N GLU A 122 -12.67 -5.69 -17.55
CA GLU A 122 -11.51 -6.59 -17.56
C GLU A 122 -10.55 -6.25 -16.43
N SER A 123 -10.34 -4.98 -16.17
CA SER A 123 -9.39 -4.49 -15.15
C SER A 123 -9.77 -3.12 -14.60
N VAL A 124 -9.26 -2.83 -13.42
CA VAL A 124 -9.19 -1.48 -12.83
C VAL A 124 -7.73 -1.14 -12.58
N GLU A 125 -7.35 0.13 -12.61
CA GLU A 125 -6.00 0.55 -12.26
C GLU A 125 -5.98 1.05 -10.81
N LEU A 126 -5.23 0.39 -9.94
CA LEU A 126 -4.94 0.91 -8.60
C LEU A 126 -3.80 1.90 -8.69
N ILE A 127 -4.05 3.12 -8.22
CA ILE A 127 -3.05 4.18 -8.07
C ILE A 127 -2.71 4.27 -6.59
N TRP A 128 -1.47 3.91 -6.25
CA TRP A 128 -0.98 3.92 -4.87
C TRP A 128 0.32 4.72 -4.77
N GLY A 129 0.34 5.72 -3.91
CA GLY A 129 1.51 6.55 -3.71
C GLY A 129 1.49 7.28 -2.38
N ARG A 130 2.67 7.69 -1.91
CA ARG A 130 2.83 8.53 -0.73
C ARG A 130 4.21 9.16 -0.63
N ASP A 131 4.31 10.23 0.16
CA ASP A 131 5.57 10.74 0.67
C ASP A 131 5.92 9.97 1.96
N SER A 132 7.09 9.33 2.01
CA SER A 132 7.57 8.57 3.18
C SER A 132 8.16 9.49 4.23
N PHE A 133 7.65 9.41 5.46
CA PHE A 133 8.14 10.19 6.58
C PHE A 133 9.59 9.85 6.93
N ARG A 134 10.31 10.85 7.45
CA ARG A 134 11.57 10.62 8.14
C ARG A 134 11.29 10.15 9.57
N ASN A 135 11.71 8.93 9.89
CA ASN A 135 11.53 8.29 11.19
C ASN A 135 12.82 8.19 12.02
N SER A 136 13.97 8.64 11.48
CA SER A 136 15.26 8.65 12.19
C SER A 136 15.90 10.03 12.22
N LYS A 137 16.85 10.23 13.15
CA LYS A 137 17.54 11.53 13.32
C LYS A 137 18.30 11.98 12.07
N SER A 138 18.90 11.04 11.33
CA SER A 138 19.64 11.33 10.11
C SER A 138 18.82 10.99 8.89
N ILE A 139 18.32 12.01 8.20
CA ILE A 139 17.60 11.85 6.94
C ILE A 139 18.46 11.18 5.85
N ASP A 140 19.75 11.55 5.76
CA ASP A 140 20.66 10.99 4.76
C ASP A 140 20.92 9.51 4.99
N TYR A 141 21.01 9.10 6.27
CA TYR A 141 21.19 7.70 6.62
C TYR A 141 19.94 6.90 6.31
N GLU A 142 18.77 7.37 6.73
CA GLU A 142 17.49 6.72 6.46
C GLU A 142 17.20 6.62 4.97
N ASN A 143 17.45 7.70 4.21
CA ASN A 143 17.22 7.76 2.78
C ASN A 143 17.99 6.71 1.98
N ARG A 144 19.17 6.26 2.46
CA ARG A 144 19.97 5.18 1.84
C ARG A 144 19.28 3.81 1.92
N TYR A 145 18.39 3.60 2.89
CA TYR A 145 17.66 2.36 3.08
C TYR A 145 16.21 2.45 2.61
N THR A 146 15.74 3.67 2.32
CA THR A 146 14.39 3.92 1.81
C THR A 146 14.35 3.66 0.31
N ALA A 147 13.56 2.67 -0.13
CA ALA A 147 13.47 2.26 -1.53
C ALA A 147 12.10 1.67 -1.86
N LEU A 148 11.67 1.81 -3.11
CA LEU A 148 10.59 1.02 -3.65
C LEU A 148 11.16 -0.35 -4.07
N ALA A 149 10.79 -1.40 -3.34
CA ALA A 149 11.16 -2.78 -3.64
C ALA A 149 9.95 -3.54 -4.21
N TYR A 150 10.20 -4.61 -4.97
CA TYR A 150 9.14 -5.42 -5.55
C TYR A 150 9.61 -6.87 -5.74
N GLY A 151 8.68 -7.80 -5.53
CA GLY A 151 8.85 -9.20 -5.89
C GLY A 151 8.28 -9.48 -7.26
N PHE A 152 9.00 -10.25 -8.06
CA PHE A 152 8.59 -10.64 -9.39
C PHE A 152 8.95 -12.09 -9.67
N GLU A 153 8.18 -12.74 -10.54
CA GLU A 153 8.25 -14.18 -10.72
C GLU A 153 8.03 -14.92 -9.37
N GLU A 154 8.38 -16.16 -9.22
CA GLU A 154 8.03 -16.90 -8.00
C GLU A 154 8.90 -16.57 -6.78
N LYS A 155 10.16 -16.17 -6.97
CA LYS A 155 11.12 -15.99 -5.84
C LYS A 155 12.17 -14.91 -6.07
N LYS A 156 11.98 -14.06 -7.07
CA LYS A 156 12.91 -12.97 -7.37
C LYS A 156 12.40 -11.67 -6.76
N ASP A 157 13.33 -10.86 -6.32
CA ASP A 157 13.08 -9.51 -5.82
C ASP A 157 14.06 -8.51 -6.44
N SER A 158 13.67 -7.27 -6.44
CA SER A 158 14.49 -6.14 -6.86
C SER A 158 13.99 -4.85 -6.22
N TYR A 159 14.70 -3.76 -6.45
CA TYR A 159 14.29 -2.44 -5.99
C TYR A 159 14.69 -1.36 -7.00
N LEU A 160 14.02 -0.22 -6.97
CA LEU A 160 14.46 0.97 -7.68
C LEU A 160 15.71 1.55 -7.01
N SER A 161 16.58 2.16 -7.81
CA SER A 161 17.78 2.84 -7.31
C SER A 161 17.43 3.79 -6.17
N VAL A 162 18.19 3.73 -5.08
CA VAL A 162 18.01 4.60 -3.91
C VAL A 162 18.53 6.01 -4.13
N GLY A 163 19.36 6.22 -5.15
CA GLY A 163 19.91 7.54 -5.49
C GLY A 163 19.10 8.23 -6.60
N GLY A 164 18.63 9.45 -6.32
CA GLY A 164 17.91 10.28 -7.27
C GLY A 164 16.48 9.83 -7.56
N SER A 165 15.88 10.41 -8.61
CA SER A 165 14.54 10.07 -9.07
C SER A 165 14.63 9.06 -10.21
N THR A 166 13.79 8.01 -10.15
CA THR A 166 13.77 6.92 -11.13
C THR A 166 12.38 6.33 -11.29
N ASN A 167 12.11 5.76 -12.45
CA ASN A 167 10.88 5.03 -12.72
C ASN A 167 11.15 3.80 -13.59
N LYS A 168 10.20 2.86 -13.61
CA LYS A 168 10.30 1.63 -14.38
C LYS A 168 8.92 1.01 -14.60
N ASN A 169 8.73 0.35 -15.76
CA ASN A 169 7.67 -0.63 -15.95
C ASN A 169 8.19 -2.02 -15.62
N ILE A 170 7.42 -2.80 -14.86
CA ILE A 170 7.78 -4.13 -14.38
C ILE A 170 6.67 -5.12 -14.64
N ASN A 171 7.04 -6.40 -14.80
CA ASN A 171 6.13 -7.50 -15.11
C ASN A 171 6.23 -8.63 -14.09
N SER A 172 5.22 -9.48 -14.07
CA SER A 172 5.12 -10.66 -13.19
C SER A 172 5.25 -10.33 -11.70
N VAL A 173 4.68 -9.17 -11.31
CA VAL A 173 4.77 -8.62 -9.95
C VAL A 173 3.79 -9.33 -9.03
N ASN A 174 4.24 -9.75 -7.85
CA ASN A 174 3.43 -10.38 -6.80
C ASN A 174 3.37 -9.56 -5.51
N TRP A 175 4.33 -8.67 -5.26
CA TRP A 175 4.23 -7.67 -4.19
C TRP A 175 5.04 -6.42 -4.53
N ILE A 176 4.63 -5.28 -3.95
CA ILE A 176 5.33 -3.99 -4.04
C ILE A 176 5.47 -3.44 -2.62
N SER A 177 6.67 -3.05 -2.23
CA SER A 177 6.97 -2.49 -0.91
C SER A 177 7.46 -1.06 -1.03
N PHE A 178 6.78 -0.13 -0.40
CA PHE A 178 7.32 1.18 -0.03
C PHE A 178 8.09 0.96 1.25
N ARG A 179 9.35 0.54 1.09
CA ARG A 179 10.24 0.21 2.18
C ARG A 179 10.90 1.48 2.71
N GLU A 180 10.71 1.76 3.96
CA GLU A 180 11.49 2.69 4.76
C GLU A 180 12.60 1.93 5.50
N HIS A 181 13.46 2.64 6.24
CA HIS A 181 14.57 1.98 6.93
C HIS A 181 14.10 0.90 7.92
N PHE A 182 13.12 1.21 8.75
CA PHE A 182 12.63 0.32 9.81
C PHE A 182 11.22 -0.21 9.56
N PHE A 183 10.46 0.39 8.65
CA PHE A 183 9.06 0.08 8.42
C PHE A 183 8.75 -0.06 6.94
N SER A 184 7.68 -0.80 6.64
CA SER A 184 7.22 -0.98 5.25
C SER A 184 5.71 -0.90 5.15
N SER A 185 5.24 -0.37 4.02
CA SER A 185 3.91 -0.66 3.49
C SER A 185 4.07 -1.57 2.30
N ILE A 186 3.48 -2.76 2.34
CA ILE A 186 3.64 -3.76 1.28
C ILE A 186 2.28 -4.11 0.70
N LEU A 187 2.09 -3.82 -0.58
CA LEU A 187 0.96 -4.33 -1.36
C LEU A 187 1.26 -5.77 -1.76
N ILE A 188 0.33 -6.68 -1.49
CA ILE A 188 0.42 -8.11 -1.73
C ILE A 188 -0.67 -8.52 -2.70
N LEU A 189 -0.28 -9.00 -3.86
CA LEU A 189 -1.18 -9.38 -4.95
C LEU A 189 -1.48 -10.87 -4.89
N LYS A 190 -2.74 -11.26 -5.11
CA LYS A 190 -3.14 -12.68 -5.15
C LYS A 190 -2.58 -13.41 -6.38
N ASN A 191 -2.50 -12.69 -7.49
CA ASN A 191 -1.96 -13.20 -8.76
C ASN A 191 -0.85 -12.26 -9.25
N GLN A 192 0.04 -12.77 -10.07
CA GLN A 192 1.06 -11.93 -10.72
C GLN A 192 0.40 -10.93 -11.68
N VAL A 193 0.90 -9.70 -11.64
CA VAL A 193 0.43 -8.59 -12.47
C VAL A 193 1.54 -8.11 -13.38
N ASN A 194 1.21 -7.81 -14.64
CA ASN A 194 2.11 -7.24 -15.64
C ASN A 194 1.83 -5.75 -15.83
N ASP A 195 2.75 -5.09 -16.54
CA ASP A 195 2.62 -3.68 -16.93
C ASP A 195 2.46 -2.71 -15.76
N VAL A 196 3.07 -3.04 -14.62
CA VAL A 196 3.04 -2.20 -13.43
C VAL A 196 4.05 -1.06 -13.60
N PHE A 197 3.58 0.19 -13.55
CA PHE A 197 4.45 1.36 -13.48
C PHE A 197 4.81 1.65 -12.03
N ILE A 198 6.09 1.85 -11.75
CA ILE A 198 6.59 2.27 -10.43
C ILE A 198 7.55 3.45 -10.56
N SER A 199 7.50 4.36 -9.59
CA SER A 199 8.43 5.48 -9.52
C SER A 199 8.84 5.81 -8.09
N SER A 200 10.04 6.36 -7.96
CA SER A 200 10.61 6.87 -6.72
C SER A 200 11.26 8.22 -7.00
N GLU A 201 10.89 9.23 -6.23
CA GLU A 201 11.47 10.59 -6.25
C GLU A 201 12.19 10.85 -4.94
N ASP A 202 13.41 11.36 -5.00
CA ASP A 202 14.17 11.74 -3.80
C ASP A 202 13.68 13.09 -3.28
N LEU A 203 13.22 13.13 -2.03
CA LEU A 203 12.76 14.34 -1.35
C LEU A 203 13.72 14.82 -0.27
N ALA A 204 14.77 14.04 0.04
CA ALA A 204 15.77 14.44 1.02
C ALA A 204 16.54 15.67 0.52
N GLY A 205 16.71 16.67 1.39
CA GLY A 205 17.32 17.94 1.04
C GLY A 205 16.41 18.95 0.33
N ASN A 206 15.12 18.63 0.15
CA ASN A 206 14.15 19.62 -0.33
C ASN A 206 13.78 20.58 0.81
N GLU A 207 14.30 21.81 0.76
CA GLU A 207 14.10 22.82 1.80
C GLU A 207 12.62 23.19 2.03
N THR A 208 11.77 23.08 0.98
CA THR A 208 10.35 23.41 1.09
C THR A 208 9.56 22.36 1.89
N LEU A 209 10.09 21.16 2.07
CA LEU A 209 9.51 20.07 2.82
C LEU A 209 10.08 19.92 4.23
N ASP A 210 10.95 20.84 4.65
CA ASP A 210 11.52 20.91 5.99
C ASP A 210 12.14 19.57 6.47
N ASN A 211 12.73 18.82 5.53
CA ASN A 211 13.32 17.50 5.76
C ASN A 211 12.38 16.48 6.46
N LYS A 212 11.06 16.62 6.26
CA LYS A 212 10.06 15.71 6.84
C LYS A 212 9.94 14.39 6.11
N PHE A 213 10.32 14.37 4.83
CA PHE A 213 10.14 13.21 3.95
C PHE A 213 11.47 12.80 3.32
N THR A 214 11.63 11.49 3.15
CA THR A 214 12.78 10.90 2.47
C THR A 214 12.54 10.74 0.98
N LYS A 215 11.40 10.10 0.61
CA LYS A 215 11.05 9.79 -0.80
C LYS A 215 9.56 9.93 -1.04
N ARG A 216 9.22 10.20 -2.30
CA ARG A 216 7.88 10.00 -2.84
C ARG A 216 7.85 8.74 -3.66
N PHE A 217 6.92 7.85 -3.35
CA PHE A 217 6.68 6.62 -4.09
C PHE A 217 5.34 6.69 -4.82
N LEU A 218 5.30 6.08 -6.00
CA LEU A 218 4.08 5.88 -6.78
C LEU A 218 4.13 4.52 -7.48
N ALA A 219 2.99 3.84 -7.48
CA ALA A 219 2.75 2.62 -8.24
C ALA A 219 1.38 2.70 -8.92
N ASN A 220 1.34 2.42 -10.22
CA ASN A 220 0.13 2.23 -10.99
C ASN A 220 0.05 0.76 -11.36
N ILE A 221 -1.02 0.08 -10.92
CA ILE A 221 -1.12 -1.37 -10.93
C ILE A 221 -2.42 -1.78 -11.63
N PRO A 222 -2.36 -2.34 -12.85
CA PRO A 222 -3.54 -2.85 -13.53
C PRO A 222 -3.98 -4.16 -12.89
N LEU A 223 -5.14 -4.16 -12.22
CA LEU A 223 -5.70 -5.30 -11.50
C LEU A 223 -6.85 -5.90 -12.29
N ASN A 224 -6.74 -7.19 -12.63
CA ASN A 224 -7.80 -7.90 -13.33
C ASN A 224 -8.95 -8.26 -12.38
N LEU A 225 -10.17 -8.03 -12.84
CA LEU A 225 -11.39 -8.46 -12.14
C LEU A 225 -11.62 -9.96 -12.32
N ASN A 226 -12.21 -10.58 -11.30
CA ASN A 226 -12.72 -11.93 -11.38
C ASN A 226 -14.02 -11.97 -12.21
N SER A 227 -14.53 -13.17 -12.49
CA SER A 227 -15.78 -13.37 -13.25
C SER A 227 -17.04 -12.81 -12.58
N ASP A 228 -16.96 -12.45 -11.30
CA ASP A 228 -18.03 -11.82 -10.51
C ASP A 228 -17.84 -10.30 -10.35
N ASP A 229 -16.99 -9.69 -11.17
CA ASP A 229 -16.64 -8.27 -11.15
C ASP A 229 -16.01 -7.81 -9.82
N SER A 230 -15.36 -8.74 -9.11
CA SER A 230 -14.62 -8.45 -7.87
C SER A 230 -13.11 -8.63 -8.05
N LEU A 231 -12.33 -7.99 -7.19
CA LEU A 231 -10.91 -8.28 -7.00
C LEU A 231 -10.51 -8.06 -5.55
N GLY A 232 -9.46 -8.75 -5.12
CA GLY A 232 -8.94 -8.60 -3.76
C GLY A 232 -7.43 -8.62 -3.74
N PHE A 233 -6.86 -7.81 -2.85
CA PHE A 233 -5.46 -7.77 -2.50
C PHE A 233 -5.31 -7.48 -1.00
N SER A 234 -4.10 -7.53 -0.49
CA SER A 234 -3.82 -7.24 0.92
C SER A 234 -2.72 -6.20 1.04
N MET A 235 -2.68 -5.46 2.14
CA MET A 235 -1.59 -4.53 2.45
C MET A 235 -1.08 -4.78 3.86
N TYR A 236 0.22 -5.03 3.97
CA TYR A 236 0.94 -5.10 5.23
C TYR A 236 1.44 -3.70 5.63
N PHE A 237 1.33 -3.39 6.92
CA PHE A 237 1.85 -2.16 7.53
C PHE A 237 2.59 -2.52 8.82
N GLY A 238 3.92 -2.40 8.83
CA GLY A 238 4.67 -2.81 10.01
C GLY A 238 6.18 -2.73 9.83
N PRO A 239 6.94 -3.36 10.76
CA PRO A 239 8.39 -3.39 10.73
C PRO A 239 8.95 -4.03 9.45
N THR A 240 10.05 -3.47 8.93
CA THR A 240 10.86 -4.07 7.87
C THR A 240 11.84 -5.07 8.52
N ASP A 241 11.28 -6.12 9.11
CA ASP A 241 12.02 -7.14 9.85
C ASP A 241 11.88 -8.51 9.17
N TYR A 242 13.01 -9.21 8.99
CA TYR A 242 13.07 -10.48 8.27
C TYR A 242 12.16 -11.55 8.87
N GLU A 243 12.25 -11.78 10.18
CA GLU A 243 11.48 -12.83 10.85
C GLU A 243 9.99 -12.48 10.88
N THR A 244 9.65 -11.23 11.11
CA THR A 244 8.26 -10.74 11.07
C THR A 244 7.63 -10.95 9.69
N LEU A 245 8.33 -10.63 8.62
CA LEU A 245 7.80 -10.75 7.25
C LEU A 245 7.76 -12.21 6.78
N LYS A 246 8.70 -13.04 7.20
CA LYS A 246 8.79 -14.47 6.85
C LYS A 246 7.59 -15.28 7.34
N VAL A 247 6.98 -14.89 8.48
CA VAL A 247 5.80 -15.57 9.04
C VAL A 247 4.64 -15.64 8.06
N TYR A 248 4.51 -14.67 7.17
CA TYR A 248 3.43 -14.62 6.18
C TYR A 248 3.58 -15.63 5.02
N ASN A 249 4.78 -16.26 4.84
CA ASN A 249 5.07 -17.23 3.78
C ASN A 249 4.78 -16.72 2.35
N LEU A 250 4.95 -15.42 2.12
CA LEU A 250 4.70 -14.73 0.86
C LEU A 250 5.98 -14.17 0.22
N ASN A 251 7.15 -14.60 0.72
CA ASN A 251 8.49 -14.10 0.35
C ASN A 251 8.65 -12.57 0.57
N LEU A 252 7.88 -11.98 1.49
CA LEU A 252 7.95 -10.56 1.84
C LEU A 252 9.27 -10.21 2.52
N GLU A 253 9.89 -11.18 3.21
CA GLU A 253 11.21 -11.04 3.83
C GLU A 253 12.30 -10.70 2.81
N ASN A 254 12.09 -10.97 1.54
CA ASN A 254 13.00 -10.55 0.47
C ASN A 254 13.03 -9.03 0.28
N SER A 255 12.02 -8.30 0.75
CA SER A 255 12.05 -6.83 0.77
C SER A 255 13.08 -6.26 1.73
N VAL A 256 13.52 -7.05 2.73
CA VAL A 256 14.50 -6.64 3.74
C VAL A 256 15.90 -6.60 3.13
N GLN A 257 16.58 -5.47 3.26
CA GLN A 257 17.96 -5.33 2.77
C GLN A 257 18.96 -5.97 3.76
N ILE A 258 19.31 -7.23 3.54
CA ILE A 258 20.16 -8.03 4.46
C ILE A 258 21.67 -7.80 4.25
N GLY A 259 22.07 -6.77 3.49
CA GLY A 259 23.49 -6.51 3.17
C GLY A 259 23.91 -7.04 1.80
N TRP A 260 25.12 -6.71 1.37
CA TRP A 260 25.65 -6.97 0.02
C TRP A 260 26.53 -8.22 -0.03
N GLY A 261 26.37 -9.03 -1.08
CA GLY A 261 27.30 -10.13 -1.43
C GLY A 261 27.40 -11.21 -0.35
N ILE A 262 28.63 -11.57 0.04
CA ILE A 262 28.91 -12.62 1.01
C ILE A 262 28.30 -12.32 2.39
N PHE A 263 28.21 -11.05 2.79
CA PHE A 263 27.60 -10.65 4.06
C PHE A 263 26.08 -10.85 4.06
N GLY A 264 25.40 -10.63 2.95
CA GLY A 264 23.98 -10.95 2.81
C GLY A 264 23.69 -12.44 2.97
N TRP A 265 24.52 -13.30 2.36
CA TRP A 265 24.42 -14.75 2.51
C TRP A 265 24.71 -15.20 3.94
N LEU A 266 25.77 -14.67 4.59
CA LEU A 266 26.12 -14.98 5.96
C LEU A 266 25.01 -14.57 6.94
N ASN A 267 24.44 -13.39 6.78
CA ASN A 267 23.33 -12.93 7.59
C ASN A 267 22.12 -13.84 7.44
N ARG A 268 21.72 -14.17 6.20
CA ARG A 268 20.54 -14.98 5.90
C ARG A 268 20.64 -16.44 6.38
N PHE A 269 21.82 -17.07 6.28
CA PHE A 269 21.97 -18.51 6.53
C PHE A 269 22.72 -18.86 7.80
N ILE A 270 23.41 -17.90 8.42
CA ILE A 270 24.21 -18.15 9.61
C ILE A 270 23.74 -17.32 10.80
N PHE A 271 23.63 -16.00 10.66
CA PHE A 271 23.33 -15.14 11.81
C PHE A 271 21.85 -15.16 12.20
N PHE A 272 20.91 -15.04 11.24
CA PHE A 272 19.48 -15.09 11.57
C PHE A 272 18.99 -16.42 12.16
N PRO A 273 19.46 -17.60 11.74
CA PRO A 273 19.06 -18.85 12.40
C PRO A 273 19.67 -19.09 13.78
N LEU A 274 20.65 -18.26 14.22
CA LEU A 274 21.34 -18.43 15.51
C LEU A 274 20.80 -17.52 16.63
N PHE A 275 19.94 -16.56 16.29
CA PHE A 275 19.29 -15.66 17.21
C PHE A 275 17.77 -15.72 17.07
#